data_dda5a6add80320cafbfa29f6c6a88f25
#
_entry.id   dda5a6add80320cafbfa29f6c6a88f25
#
_cell.length_a   1.000
_cell.length_b   1.000
_cell.length_c   1.000
_cell.angle_alpha   90.00
_cell.angle_beta   90.00
_cell.angle_gamma   90.00
#
_symmetry.space_group_name_H-M   'P 1'
#
loop_
_entity.id
_entity.type
_entity.pdbx_description
1 polymer ?
#
loop_
_entity_poly.entity_id
_entity_poly.type
_entity_poly.pdbx_seq_one_letter_code
_entity_poly.pdbx_strand_id
1 'polypeptide(L)'
;MSQQGKLDRFLALLSESLADGSFVRLALSRPTPAAGDMTGIAVRLINLKKGPHLSFTISHPKLDETKNLEITEGIAWLRKLIGTSFRSAWLATTGKCWQLFVAENAEATLIPHRSTISTAPPRQHDITPQGILDDSARDWLEGLGIAGHSGKLRADMMDKYRQINCYLNIFSHLAADCGWKPQQTTTNPLRLADMGCGKGYLTFALWHLLRRIWKIQAQILGIEIRPELVERANAVAHQIHADGLEFKTGDIATAALPALDGLIALHACNTATDAAILRGLQLRARLIVVAPCCHKEIRPQLKHPAPLAPVLRHGIMAERMSEWVTDGLRALALEAAGYETKLFEFVASEHTPKNLMLAALWKGSEKASAIAARQRQQLKEFFGIQRQALDDAPNFRLEQTAPIHPKTL
;
A
#
# COMPACT_ATOMS: atom_id res chain seq x y z
N MET A 1 20.26 -41.23 -1.95
CA MET A 1 20.49 -40.74 -0.57
C MET A 1 19.20 -40.93 0.21
N SER A 2 19.30 -41.39 1.46
CA SER A 2 18.15 -41.50 2.37
C SER A 2 17.52 -40.12 2.66
N GLN A 3 16.29 -40.09 3.22
CA GLN A 3 15.65 -38.85 3.67
C GLN A 3 16.58 -38.05 4.58
N GLN A 4 17.17 -38.70 5.57
CA GLN A 4 18.11 -38.09 6.50
C GLN A 4 19.31 -37.48 5.78
N GLY A 5 19.89 -38.18 4.82
CA GLY A 5 21.04 -37.65 4.06
C GLY A 5 20.72 -36.41 3.21
N LYS A 6 19.47 -36.27 2.67
CA LYS A 6 19.05 -35.09 1.95
C LYS A 6 18.75 -33.90 2.89
N LEU A 7 18.18 -34.19 4.07
CA LEU A 7 18.00 -33.18 5.12
C LEU A 7 19.34 -32.65 5.63
N ASP A 8 20.30 -33.56 5.90
CA ASP A 8 21.65 -33.17 6.34
C ASP A 8 22.35 -32.29 5.29
N ARG A 9 22.22 -32.64 4.00
CA ARG A 9 22.77 -31.80 2.90
C ARG A 9 22.09 -30.44 2.83
N PHE A 10 20.78 -30.36 2.99
CA PHE A 10 20.04 -29.08 3.00
C PHE A 10 20.49 -28.17 4.15
N LEU A 11 20.64 -28.73 5.36
CA LEU A 11 21.11 -27.97 6.52
C LEU A 11 22.60 -27.59 6.42
N ALA A 12 23.42 -28.40 5.73
CA ALA A 12 24.80 -28.03 5.40
C ALA A 12 24.83 -26.83 4.44
N LEU A 13 24.00 -26.82 3.39
CA LEU A 13 23.87 -25.68 2.47
C LEU A 13 23.41 -24.41 3.20
N LEU A 14 22.48 -24.52 4.16
CA LEU A 14 22.10 -23.41 5.03
C LEU A 14 23.31 -22.88 5.80
N SER A 15 24.07 -23.77 6.47
CA SER A 15 25.25 -23.40 7.26
C SER A 15 26.33 -22.77 6.40
N GLU A 16 26.61 -23.32 5.21
CA GLU A 16 27.53 -22.76 4.21
C GLU A 16 27.12 -21.34 3.84
N SER A 17 25.82 -21.10 3.52
CA SER A 17 25.32 -19.80 3.11
C SER A 17 25.31 -18.76 4.22
N LEU A 18 25.16 -19.17 5.48
CA LEU A 18 25.29 -18.28 6.64
C LEU A 18 26.75 -17.86 6.86
N ALA A 19 27.69 -18.78 6.62
CA ALA A 19 29.12 -18.52 6.79
C ALA A 19 29.72 -17.66 5.68
N ASP A 20 29.35 -17.89 4.41
CA ASP A 20 29.83 -17.13 3.25
C ASP A 20 29.06 -15.83 2.99
N GLY A 21 28.01 -15.57 3.77
CA GLY A 21 27.21 -14.35 3.65
C GLY A 21 26.20 -14.35 2.50
N SER A 22 26.03 -15.44 1.78
CA SER A 22 25.09 -15.55 0.65
C SER A 22 23.65 -15.81 1.08
N PHE A 23 23.39 -16.12 2.35
CA PHE A 23 22.05 -16.39 2.87
C PHE A 23 21.11 -15.20 2.68
N VAL A 24 19.93 -15.45 2.10
CA VAL A 24 18.87 -14.47 1.92
C VAL A 24 17.71 -14.74 2.86
N ARG A 25 17.10 -15.89 2.78
CA ARG A 25 15.98 -16.33 3.65
C ARG A 25 15.78 -17.84 3.59
N LEU A 26 15.10 -18.39 4.60
CA LEU A 26 14.57 -19.74 4.57
C LEU A 26 13.07 -19.67 4.87
N ALA A 27 12.26 -20.52 4.23
CA ALA A 27 10.83 -20.64 4.50
C ALA A 27 10.44 -22.11 4.64
N LEU A 28 9.58 -22.40 5.63
CA LEU A 28 8.90 -23.67 5.79
C LEU A 28 7.44 -23.54 5.39
N SER A 29 6.91 -24.48 4.64
CA SER A 29 5.54 -24.52 4.16
C SER A 29 5.01 -25.94 4.07
N ARG A 30 3.74 -26.11 3.75
CA ARG A 30 3.02 -27.39 3.74
C ARG A 30 3.03 -28.05 5.14
N PRO A 31 2.30 -27.44 6.10
CA PRO A 31 2.22 -27.97 7.46
C PRO A 31 1.58 -29.36 7.46
N THR A 32 2.02 -30.18 8.38
CA THR A 32 1.42 -31.49 8.72
C THR A 32 0.55 -31.33 9.98
N PRO A 33 -0.24 -32.34 10.38
CA PRO A 33 -0.94 -32.30 11.67
C PRO A 33 -0.02 -32.06 12.88
N ALA A 34 1.27 -32.44 12.80
CA ALA A 34 2.25 -32.21 13.84
C ALA A 34 2.71 -30.73 13.95
N ALA A 35 2.35 -29.88 13.01
CA ALA A 35 2.59 -28.43 13.09
C ALA A 35 1.62 -27.72 14.04
N GLY A 36 0.54 -28.39 14.50
CA GLY A 36 -0.51 -27.74 15.27
C GLY A 36 -1.23 -26.67 14.44
N ASP A 37 -1.28 -25.44 14.93
CA ASP A 37 -1.88 -24.28 14.28
C ASP A 37 -0.89 -23.44 13.43
N MET A 38 0.39 -23.83 13.37
CA MET A 38 1.38 -23.15 12.54
C MET A 38 1.10 -23.38 11.05
N THR A 39 0.94 -22.29 10.29
CA THR A 39 0.68 -22.33 8.84
C THR A 39 1.94 -22.20 7.99
N GLY A 40 3.01 -21.61 8.53
CA GLY A 40 4.29 -21.44 7.88
C GLY A 40 5.35 -20.84 8.81
N ILE A 41 6.61 -20.90 8.39
CA ILE A 41 7.71 -20.25 9.11
C ILE A 41 8.61 -19.53 8.10
N ALA A 42 8.90 -18.25 8.34
CA ALA A 42 9.92 -17.51 7.62
C ALA A 42 11.13 -17.26 8.51
N VAL A 43 12.34 -17.46 7.97
CA VAL A 43 13.60 -17.31 8.72
C VAL A 43 14.49 -16.27 8.05
N ARG A 44 15.01 -15.33 8.85
CA ARG A 44 15.96 -14.30 8.43
C ARG A 44 17.18 -14.30 9.34
N LEU A 45 18.32 -13.87 8.83
CA LEU A 45 19.51 -13.59 9.62
C LEU A 45 19.47 -12.15 10.11
N ILE A 46 19.58 -11.94 11.42
CA ILE A 46 19.59 -10.60 12.05
C ILE A 46 20.80 -10.47 12.98
N ASN A 47 21.24 -9.24 13.22
CA ASN A 47 22.25 -8.94 14.21
C ASN A 47 21.60 -8.35 15.46
N LEU A 48 21.66 -9.06 16.56
CA LEU A 48 21.30 -8.56 17.90
C LEU A 48 22.54 -8.04 18.63
N LYS A 49 22.35 -7.41 19.80
CA LYS A 49 23.46 -6.95 20.66
C LYS A 49 24.44 -8.10 21.04
N LYS A 50 23.95 -9.33 21.07
CA LYS A 50 24.73 -10.55 21.38
C LYS A 50 25.33 -11.23 20.16
N GLY A 51 25.25 -10.64 18.97
CA GLY A 51 25.76 -11.22 17.73
C GLY A 51 24.67 -11.70 16.75
N PRO A 52 25.04 -12.46 15.70
CA PRO A 52 24.10 -12.90 14.66
C PRO A 52 23.15 -13.98 15.19
N HIS A 53 21.85 -13.82 14.89
CA HIS A 53 20.76 -14.74 15.29
C HIS A 53 19.88 -15.06 14.07
N LEU A 54 19.22 -16.20 14.11
CA LEU A 54 18.14 -16.53 13.20
C LEU A 54 16.81 -16.06 13.81
N SER A 55 16.12 -15.17 13.09
CA SER A 55 14.79 -14.69 13.45
C SER A 55 13.74 -15.51 12.70
N PHE A 56 12.89 -16.19 13.44
CA PHE A 56 11.80 -17.01 12.95
C PHE A 56 10.50 -16.24 13.11
N THR A 57 9.80 -15.96 12.01
CA THR A 57 8.41 -15.51 12.02
C THR A 57 7.53 -16.72 11.78
N ILE A 58 6.79 -17.12 12.80
CA ILE A 58 5.90 -18.30 12.81
C ILE A 58 4.49 -17.78 12.54
N SER A 59 3.92 -18.17 11.41
CA SER A 59 2.58 -17.72 11.03
C SER A 59 1.52 -18.68 11.55
N HIS A 60 0.50 -18.09 12.19
CA HIS A 60 -0.71 -18.74 12.68
C HIS A 60 -1.95 -18.12 12.00
N PRO A 61 -3.13 -18.76 12.05
CA PRO A 61 -4.33 -18.22 11.37
C PRO A 61 -4.78 -16.83 11.84
N LYS A 62 -4.39 -16.39 13.05
CA LYS A 62 -4.85 -15.13 13.67
C LYS A 62 -3.73 -14.16 14.03
N LEU A 63 -2.50 -14.60 14.13
CA LEU A 63 -1.35 -13.78 14.54
C LEU A 63 -0.04 -14.42 14.07
N ASP A 64 1.03 -13.65 14.00
CA ASP A 64 2.39 -14.10 13.80
C ASP A 64 3.17 -14.02 15.12
N GLU A 65 3.95 -15.06 15.43
CA GLU A 65 4.88 -15.10 16.55
C GLU A 65 6.31 -14.93 16.04
N THR A 66 7.13 -14.13 16.72
CA THR A 66 8.55 -13.97 16.38
C THR A 66 9.43 -14.57 17.47
N LYS A 67 10.34 -15.47 17.06
CA LYS A 67 11.32 -16.12 17.94
C LYS A 67 12.73 -15.90 17.38
N ASN A 68 13.65 -15.38 18.21
CA ASN A 68 15.04 -15.19 17.84
C ASN A 68 15.90 -16.24 18.54
N LEU A 69 16.68 -17.00 17.78
CA LEU A 69 17.54 -18.07 18.29
C LEU A 69 18.97 -17.86 17.82
N GLU A 70 19.95 -18.30 18.60
CA GLU A 70 21.32 -18.42 18.13
C GLU A 70 21.38 -19.35 16.90
N ILE A 71 22.35 -19.13 16.02
CA ILE A 71 22.43 -19.85 14.72
C ILE A 71 22.39 -21.38 14.94
N THR A 72 23.14 -21.89 15.89
CA THR A 72 23.22 -23.32 16.23
C THR A 72 21.90 -23.88 16.73
N GLU A 73 21.23 -23.15 17.63
CA GLU A 73 19.91 -23.53 18.15
C GLU A 73 18.85 -23.47 17.06
N GLY A 74 18.88 -22.44 16.20
CA GLY A 74 17.97 -22.28 15.08
C GLY A 74 18.08 -23.42 14.08
N ILE A 75 19.30 -23.83 13.72
CA ILE A 75 19.54 -24.97 12.82
C ILE A 75 19.05 -26.29 13.47
N ALA A 76 19.29 -26.47 14.77
CA ALA A 76 18.82 -27.65 15.50
C ALA A 76 17.27 -27.68 15.55
N TRP A 77 16.62 -26.52 15.66
CA TRP A 77 15.16 -26.43 15.64
C TRP A 77 14.60 -26.71 14.24
N LEU A 78 15.21 -26.15 13.18
CA LEU A 78 14.85 -26.46 11.80
C LEU A 78 14.95 -27.96 11.49
N ARG A 79 15.97 -28.64 12.00
CA ARG A 79 16.13 -30.08 11.86
C ARG A 79 14.95 -30.88 12.44
N LYS A 80 14.36 -30.41 13.54
CA LYS A 80 13.20 -31.03 14.16
C LYS A 80 11.90 -30.77 13.40
N LEU A 81 11.78 -29.59 12.74
CA LEU A 81 10.55 -29.17 12.07
C LEU A 81 10.42 -29.72 10.65
N ILE A 82 11.55 -29.82 9.91
CA ILE A 82 11.54 -30.27 8.52
C ILE A 82 11.30 -31.77 8.44
N GLY A 83 10.26 -32.17 7.71
CA GLY A 83 9.84 -33.56 7.55
C GLY A 83 8.88 -34.06 8.63
N THR A 84 8.78 -33.37 9.77
CA THR A 84 7.82 -33.68 10.84
C THR A 84 6.64 -32.72 10.81
N SER A 85 6.89 -31.43 11.09
CA SER A 85 5.86 -30.37 11.12
C SER A 85 5.64 -29.71 9.75
N PHE A 86 6.65 -29.67 8.90
CA PHE A 86 6.58 -29.08 7.57
C PHE A 86 7.21 -29.98 6.51
N ARG A 87 6.49 -30.17 5.41
CA ARG A 87 6.94 -31.03 4.30
C ARG A 87 7.79 -30.32 3.26
N SER A 88 7.82 -29.00 3.26
CA SER A 88 8.58 -28.21 2.29
C SER A 88 9.44 -27.19 3.00
N ALA A 89 10.72 -27.14 2.65
CA ALA A 89 11.67 -26.13 3.07
C ALA A 89 12.31 -25.49 1.84
N TRP A 90 12.33 -24.16 1.79
CA TRP A 90 12.92 -23.37 0.72
C TRP A 90 14.07 -22.53 1.27
N LEU A 91 15.28 -22.75 0.79
CA LEU A 91 16.47 -21.95 1.10
C LEU A 91 16.81 -21.06 -0.10
N ALA A 92 16.78 -19.74 0.09
CA ALA A 92 17.21 -18.76 -0.89
C ALA A 92 18.57 -18.20 -0.53
N THR A 93 19.50 -18.17 -1.49
CA THR A 93 20.77 -17.48 -1.40
C THR A 93 20.98 -16.57 -2.63
N THR A 94 22.02 -15.74 -2.62
CA THR A 94 22.35 -14.87 -3.76
C THR A 94 22.81 -15.64 -5.01
N GLY A 95 23.30 -16.87 -4.87
CA GLY A 95 23.79 -17.66 -5.99
C GLY A 95 22.80 -18.69 -6.50
N LYS A 96 22.20 -19.45 -5.59
CA LYS A 96 21.27 -20.54 -5.89
C LYS A 96 20.18 -20.61 -4.83
N CYS A 97 19.05 -21.23 -5.18
CA CYS A 97 18.03 -21.60 -4.21
C CYS A 97 17.91 -23.13 -4.15
N TRP A 98 17.48 -23.67 -3.02
CA TRP A 98 17.22 -25.10 -2.87
C TRP A 98 15.86 -25.34 -2.25
N GLN A 99 15.16 -26.30 -2.78
CA GLN A 99 13.91 -26.79 -2.21
C GLN A 99 14.09 -28.21 -1.73
N LEU A 100 13.84 -28.42 -0.44
CA LEU A 100 13.71 -29.76 0.13
C LEU A 100 12.22 -30.06 0.30
N PHE A 101 11.77 -31.15 -0.29
CA PHE A 101 10.41 -31.64 -0.16
C PHE A 101 10.45 -33.06 0.43
N VAL A 102 9.60 -33.30 1.45
CA VAL A 102 9.44 -34.62 2.11
C VAL A 102 8.02 -35.11 1.86
N ALA A 103 7.89 -36.18 1.11
CA ALA A 103 6.60 -36.80 0.80
C ALA A 103 6.04 -37.60 2.00
N GLU A 104 4.79 -38.05 1.90
CA GLU A 104 4.12 -38.82 2.96
C GLU A 104 4.79 -40.18 3.21
N ASN A 105 5.33 -40.77 2.18
CA ASN A 105 6.10 -42.04 2.27
C ASN A 105 7.52 -41.84 2.82
N ALA A 106 7.82 -40.68 3.42
CA ALA A 106 9.14 -40.28 3.90
C ALA A 106 10.24 -40.17 2.83
N GLU A 107 9.91 -40.21 1.55
CA GLU A 107 10.89 -39.87 0.51
C GLU A 107 11.17 -38.38 0.48
N ALA A 108 12.44 -38.00 0.49
CA ALA A 108 12.86 -36.64 0.40
C ALA A 108 13.43 -36.32 -1.00
N THR A 109 13.16 -35.14 -1.51
CA THR A 109 13.74 -34.65 -2.77
C THR A 109 14.36 -33.28 -2.54
N LEU A 110 15.64 -33.11 -2.93
CA LEU A 110 16.36 -31.82 -2.86
C LEU A 110 16.60 -31.31 -4.28
N ILE A 111 15.99 -30.17 -4.62
CA ILE A 111 15.98 -29.60 -5.96
C ILE A 111 16.70 -28.24 -5.94
N PRO A 112 17.75 -28.06 -6.76
CA PRO A 112 18.35 -26.75 -6.96
C PRO A 112 17.53 -25.91 -7.92
N HIS A 113 17.45 -24.59 -7.64
CA HIS A 113 16.82 -23.59 -8.50
C HIS A 113 17.78 -22.42 -8.76
N ARG A 114 17.58 -21.71 -9.85
CA ARG A 114 18.34 -20.50 -10.15
C ARG A 114 17.88 -19.37 -9.22
N SER A 115 18.82 -18.67 -8.59
CA SER A 115 18.48 -17.46 -7.83
C SER A 115 18.30 -16.27 -8.76
N THR A 116 17.28 -15.45 -8.52
CA THR A 116 17.09 -14.12 -9.13
C THR A 116 17.58 -12.99 -8.22
N ILE A 117 18.09 -13.34 -7.03
CA ILE A 117 18.51 -12.39 -5.99
C ILE A 117 20.03 -12.25 -6.07
N SER A 118 20.50 -11.02 -6.34
CA SER A 118 21.93 -10.71 -6.49
C SER A 118 22.59 -10.22 -5.20
N THR A 119 21.82 -9.75 -4.23
CA THR A 119 22.33 -9.13 -2.99
C THR A 119 21.62 -9.71 -1.77
N ALA A 120 22.38 -10.06 -0.72
CA ALA A 120 21.81 -10.51 0.54
C ALA A 120 21.13 -9.34 1.26
N PRO A 121 19.99 -9.56 1.95
CA PRO A 121 19.29 -8.51 2.68
C PRO A 121 20.14 -8.01 3.86
N PRO A 122 19.96 -6.74 4.28
CA PRO A 122 20.66 -6.18 5.45
C PRO A 122 20.32 -7.00 6.73
N ARG A 123 21.34 -7.22 7.57
CA ARG A 123 21.24 -8.02 8.80
C ARG A 123 20.81 -7.22 10.05
N GLN A 124 20.48 -5.93 9.89
CA GLN A 124 20.05 -5.09 11.00
C GLN A 124 18.68 -5.53 11.52
N HIS A 125 18.54 -5.68 12.85
CA HIS A 125 17.28 -6.07 13.51
C HIS A 125 16.20 -4.99 13.34
N ASP A 126 16.58 -3.75 13.51
CA ASP A 126 15.75 -2.56 13.28
C ASP A 126 16.01 -2.04 11.86
N ILE A 127 15.69 -2.84 10.87
CA ILE A 127 15.52 -2.28 9.54
C ILE A 127 14.24 -1.47 9.63
N THR A 128 14.35 -0.18 9.88
CA THR A 128 13.42 0.75 9.26
C THR A 128 13.44 0.35 7.80
N PRO A 129 12.32 -0.10 7.20
CA PRO A 129 12.30 -0.39 5.77
C PRO A 129 13.02 0.76 5.12
N GLN A 130 13.98 0.53 4.23
CA GLN A 130 14.61 1.62 3.49
C GLN A 130 13.45 2.36 2.85
N GLY A 131 12.97 3.37 3.59
CA GLY A 131 11.86 4.19 3.18
C GLY A 131 12.34 4.96 1.96
N ILE A 132 11.42 5.36 1.14
CA ILE A 132 11.70 6.28 0.03
C ILE A 132 12.31 7.59 0.54
N LEU A 133 11.97 7.96 1.79
CA LEU A 133 12.54 9.15 2.45
C LEU A 133 14.02 8.93 2.78
N ASP A 134 14.83 9.84 2.28
CA ASP A 134 16.26 9.96 2.58
C ASP A 134 16.56 11.05 3.62
N ASP A 135 17.83 11.28 3.94
CA ASP A 135 18.26 12.26 4.94
C ASP A 135 17.84 13.69 4.59
N SER A 136 17.55 14.01 3.32
CA SER A 136 17.08 15.32 2.90
C SER A 136 15.61 15.62 3.33
N ALA A 137 14.91 14.63 3.90
CA ALA A 137 13.59 14.80 4.51
C ALA A 137 13.64 15.39 5.93
N ARG A 138 14.82 15.45 6.53
CA ARG A 138 15.00 15.80 7.94
C ARG A 138 14.34 17.14 8.32
N ASP A 139 14.51 18.16 7.53
CA ASP A 139 14.04 19.53 7.80
C ASP A 139 12.51 19.60 7.97
N TRP A 140 11.73 19.00 7.06
CA TRP A 140 10.27 19.01 7.20
C TRP A 140 9.77 17.96 8.20
N LEU A 141 10.48 16.84 8.40
CA LEU A 141 10.16 15.90 9.47
C LEU A 141 10.29 16.52 10.86
N GLU A 142 11.32 17.34 11.07
CA GLU A 142 11.49 18.16 12.29
C GLU A 142 10.41 19.25 12.39
N GLY A 143 10.17 20.00 11.31
CA GLY A 143 9.18 21.06 11.26
C GLY A 143 7.75 20.58 11.55
N LEU A 144 7.40 19.37 11.13
CA LEU A 144 6.11 18.74 11.40
C LEU A 144 6.07 17.94 12.72
N GLY A 145 7.18 17.90 13.48
CA GLY A 145 7.29 17.20 14.76
C GLY A 145 7.30 15.67 14.65
N ILE A 146 7.66 15.11 13.48
CA ILE A 146 7.87 13.67 13.28
C ILE A 146 9.25 13.25 13.78
N ALA A 147 10.24 14.11 13.58
CA ALA A 147 11.59 13.97 14.16
C ALA A 147 11.84 15.07 15.21
N GLY A 148 12.77 14.82 16.12
CA GLY A 148 13.30 15.83 17.04
C GLY A 148 14.44 16.61 16.41
N HIS A 149 14.91 17.68 17.07
CA HIS A 149 16.00 18.55 16.59
C HIS A 149 17.33 17.86 16.30
N SER A 150 17.51 16.63 16.78
CA SER A 150 18.68 15.79 16.43
C SER A 150 18.51 15.00 15.13
N GLY A 151 17.37 15.13 14.44
CA GLY A 151 16.98 14.31 13.30
C GLY A 151 16.50 12.90 13.66
N LYS A 152 16.51 12.54 14.96
CA LYS A 152 16.02 11.23 15.41
C LYS A 152 14.49 11.21 15.39
N LEU A 153 13.91 10.17 14.78
CA LEU A 153 12.46 9.96 14.76
C LEU A 153 11.92 9.82 16.19
N ARG A 154 10.80 10.46 16.47
CA ARG A 154 10.11 10.35 17.75
C ARG A 154 9.42 9.00 17.84
N ALA A 155 9.49 8.37 19.02
CA ALA A 155 8.92 7.04 19.23
C ALA A 155 7.40 7.00 19.01
N ASP A 156 6.68 8.06 19.40
CA ASP A 156 5.24 8.23 19.21
C ASP A 156 4.83 8.54 17.76
N MET A 157 5.80 8.81 16.87
CA MET A 157 5.58 9.13 15.45
C MET A 157 6.08 8.04 14.49
N MET A 158 6.60 6.93 15.00
CA MET A 158 7.14 5.84 14.18
C MET A 158 6.11 5.25 13.22
N ASP A 159 4.87 5.04 13.67
CA ASP A 159 3.80 4.50 12.83
C ASP A 159 3.40 5.50 11.74
N LYS A 160 3.39 6.80 12.07
CA LYS A 160 3.18 7.85 11.06
C LYS A 160 4.28 7.87 10.03
N TYR A 161 5.54 7.73 10.41
CA TYR A 161 6.67 7.65 9.49
C TYR A 161 6.57 6.41 8.58
N ARG A 162 6.19 5.25 9.12
CA ARG A 162 5.94 4.03 8.33
C ARG A 162 4.81 4.24 7.33
N GLN A 163 3.70 4.85 7.78
CA GLN A 163 2.56 5.19 6.91
C GLN A 163 2.98 6.10 5.74
N ILE A 164 3.80 7.12 6.01
CA ILE A 164 4.33 8.02 4.98
C ILE A 164 5.14 7.24 3.93
N ASN A 165 6.07 6.39 4.34
CA ASN A 165 6.88 5.60 3.39
C ASN A 165 6.03 4.61 2.58
N CYS A 166 5.04 3.97 3.21
CA CYS A 166 4.09 3.11 2.51
C CYS A 166 3.31 3.88 1.44
N TYR A 167 2.80 5.06 1.80
CA TYR A 167 2.12 5.96 0.86
C TYR A 167 3.00 6.35 -0.32
N LEU A 168 4.24 6.75 -0.08
CA LEU A 168 5.16 7.12 -1.14
C LEU A 168 5.49 5.96 -2.08
N ASN A 169 5.62 4.75 -1.54
CA ASN A 169 5.82 3.55 -2.34
C ASN A 169 4.61 3.29 -3.27
N ILE A 170 3.40 3.36 -2.72
CA ILE A 170 2.15 3.21 -3.50
C ILE A 170 2.05 4.30 -4.57
N PHE A 171 2.25 5.56 -4.18
CA PHE A 171 2.20 6.68 -5.11
C PHE A 171 3.22 6.54 -6.24
N SER A 172 4.42 6.07 -5.95
CA SER A 172 5.46 5.85 -6.96
C SER A 172 5.03 4.86 -8.06
N HIS A 173 4.33 3.78 -7.68
CA HIS A 173 3.79 2.83 -8.65
C HIS A 173 2.65 3.45 -9.48
N LEU A 174 1.70 4.14 -8.82
CA LEU A 174 0.60 4.81 -9.51
C LEU A 174 1.10 5.90 -10.46
N ALA A 175 2.11 6.65 -10.06
CA ALA A 175 2.75 7.67 -10.89
C ALA A 175 3.42 7.05 -12.12
N ALA A 176 4.10 5.91 -11.96
CA ALA A 176 4.68 5.17 -13.08
C ALA A 176 3.61 4.69 -14.08
N ASP A 177 2.45 4.23 -13.60
CA ASP A 177 1.30 3.86 -14.43
C ASP A 177 0.69 5.05 -15.20
N CYS A 178 0.85 6.28 -14.65
CA CYS A 178 0.53 7.54 -15.33
C CYS A 178 1.64 8.02 -16.29
N GLY A 179 2.77 7.34 -16.35
CA GLY A 179 3.93 7.73 -17.13
C GLY A 179 4.78 8.84 -16.50
N TRP A 180 4.55 9.16 -15.22
CA TRP A 180 5.39 10.11 -14.47
C TRP A 180 6.63 9.37 -13.94
N LYS A 181 7.82 9.84 -14.32
CA LYS A 181 9.09 9.14 -14.05
C LYS A 181 10.10 10.07 -13.41
N PRO A 182 11.03 9.56 -12.58
CA PRO A 182 12.14 10.34 -12.06
C PRO A 182 12.92 11.04 -13.17
N GLN A 183 13.40 12.25 -12.88
CA GLN A 183 14.21 13.09 -13.79
C GLN A 183 13.54 13.44 -15.13
N GLN A 184 12.22 13.30 -15.22
CA GLN A 184 11.49 13.69 -16.40
C GLN A 184 11.50 15.22 -16.57
N THR A 185 12.05 15.68 -17.67
CA THR A 185 11.98 17.09 -18.05
C THR A 185 10.62 17.34 -18.72
N THR A 186 9.76 18.11 -18.08
CA THR A 186 8.46 18.54 -18.64
C THR A 186 8.48 20.05 -18.82
N THR A 187 7.86 20.53 -19.89
CA THR A 187 7.69 21.98 -20.12
C THR A 187 6.74 22.61 -19.10
N ASN A 188 5.80 21.84 -18.56
CA ASN A 188 4.85 22.27 -17.53
C ASN A 188 5.06 21.48 -16.24
N PRO A 189 4.93 22.11 -15.07
CA PRO A 189 5.01 21.43 -13.79
C PRO A 189 3.85 20.44 -13.63
N LEU A 190 4.13 19.30 -12.99
CA LEU A 190 3.12 18.35 -12.55
C LEU A 190 2.27 18.97 -11.43
N ARG A 191 0.96 19.08 -11.62
CA ARG A 191 0.05 19.75 -10.68
C ARG A 191 -0.79 18.73 -9.92
N LEU A 192 -0.63 18.70 -8.61
CA LEU A 192 -1.35 17.79 -7.73
C LEU A 192 -2.08 18.56 -6.64
N ALA A 193 -3.26 18.08 -6.24
CA ALA A 193 -3.97 18.57 -5.06
C ALA A 193 -4.18 17.45 -4.04
N ASP A 194 -3.96 17.76 -2.76
CA ASP A 194 -4.26 16.90 -1.61
C ASP A 194 -5.44 17.52 -0.83
N MET A 195 -6.61 16.89 -0.96
CA MET A 195 -7.87 17.41 -0.46
C MET A 195 -8.14 16.87 0.94
N GLY A 196 -8.28 17.77 1.92
CA GLY A 196 -8.38 17.42 3.34
C GLY A 196 -7.02 16.98 3.91
N CYS A 197 -5.95 17.69 3.58
CA CYS A 197 -4.57 17.31 3.87
C CYS A 197 -4.20 17.28 5.37
N GLY A 198 -5.06 17.81 6.24
CA GLY A 198 -4.84 17.81 7.69
C GLY A 198 -3.56 18.57 8.07
N LYS A 199 -2.67 17.90 8.80
CA LYS A 199 -1.34 18.45 9.17
C LYS A 199 -0.33 18.46 8.03
N GLY A 200 -0.70 18.03 6.83
CA GLY A 200 0.14 18.06 5.64
C GLY A 200 1.21 16.98 5.55
N TYR A 201 1.25 15.99 6.44
CA TYR A 201 2.31 14.97 6.46
C TYR A 201 2.52 14.27 5.11
N LEU A 202 1.42 13.85 4.46
CA LEU A 202 1.48 13.16 3.18
C LEU A 202 1.71 14.12 2.01
N THR A 203 1.23 15.35 2.13
CA THR A 203 1.44 16.43 1.16
C THR A 203 2.92 16.82 1.09
N PHE A 204 3.59 17.00 2.25
CA PHE A 204 5.04 17.23 2.33
C PHE A 204 5.83 16.06 1.78
N ALA A 205 5.43 14.83 2.12
CA ALA A 205 6.08 13.63 1.63
C ALA A 205 6.00 13.54 0.10
N LEU A 206 4.84 13.82 -0.48
CA LEU A 206 4.63 13.86 -1.92
C LEU A 206 5.50 14.91 -2.61
N TRP A 207 5.54 16.13 -2.05
CA TRP A 207 6.42 17.19 -2.52
C TRP A 207 7.90 16.75 -2.48
N HIS A 208 8.32 16.17 -1.36
CA HIS A 208 9.67 15.67 -1.17
C HIS A 208 10.05 14.62 -2.23
N LEU A 209 9.17 13.63 -2.45
CA LEU A 209 9.37 12.61 -3.48
C LEU A 209 9.55 13.25 -4.86
N LEU A 210 8.64 14.11 -5.26
CA LEU A 210 8.63 14.67 -6.61
C LEU A 210 9.76 15.69 -6.82
N ARG A 211 9.93 16.62 -5.88
CA ARG A 211 10.87 17.74 -6.04
C ARG A 211 12.30 17.38 -5.64
N ARG A 212 12.48 16.68 -4.50
CA ARG A 212 13.82 16.40 -3.97
C ARG A 212 14.40 15.07 -4.45
N ILE A 213 13.60 14.00 -4.48
CA ILE A 213 14.09 12.67 -4.89
C ILE A 213 14.02 12.52 -6.42
N TRP A 214 12.85 12.74 -7.01
CA TRP A 214 12.65 12.54 -8.45
C TRP A 214 13.14 13.72 -9.31
N LYS A 215 13.37 14.90 -8.72
CA LYS A 215 13.81 16.10 -9.42
C LYS A 215 12.87 16.55 -10.54
N ILE A 216 11.56 16.37 -10.35
CA ILE A 216 10.52 16.80 -11.27
C ILE A 216 10.03 18.19 -10.88
N GLN A 217 9.71 19.03 -11.86
CA GLN A 217 8.97 20.28 -11.61
C GLN A 217 7.54 19.91 -11.20
N ALA A 218 7.17 20.17 -9.95
CA ALA A 218 5.85 19.89 -9.41
C ALA A 218 5.29 21.06 -8.61
N GLN A 219 3.98 21.26 -8.70
CA GLN A 219 3.18 22.18 -7.88
C GLN A 219 2.16 21.34 -7.09
N ILE A 220 2.20 21.42 -5.78
CA ILE A 220 1.36 20.64 -4.89
C ILE A 220 0.57 21.58 -4.01
N LEU A 221 -0.75 21.46 -4.06
CA LEU A 221 -1.70 22.28 -3.31
C LEU A 221 -2.39 21.42 -2.26
N GLY A 222 -2.15 21.68 -0.98
CA GLY A 222 -2.91 21.12 0.13
C GLY A 222 -4.16 21.95 0.42
N ILE A 223 -5.34 21.32 0.47
CA ILE A 223 -6.59 21.97 0.89
C ILE A 223 -7.00 21.41 2.26
N GLU A 224 -7.25 22.29 3.20
CA GLU A 224 -7.72 21.91 4.56
C GLU A 224 -8.71 22.98 5.05
N ILE A 225 -9.76 22.52 5.74
CA ILE A 225 -10.83 23.40 6.22
C ILE A 225 -10.40 24.19 7.47
N ARG A 226 -9.43 23.70 8.23
CA ARG A 226 -8.94 24.30 9.50
C ARG A 226 -7.81 25.28 9.23
N PRO A 227 -8.04 26.60 9.37
CA PRO A 227 -7.03 27.62 9.06
C PRO A 227 -5.73 27.46 9.85
N GLU A 228 -5.82 27.08 11.11
CA GLU A 228 -4.65 26.90 12.00
C GLU A 228 -3.70 25.79 11.51
N LEU A 229 -4.20 24.76 10.82
CA LEU A 229 -3.35 23.74 10.23
C LEU A 229 -2.70 24.22 8.94
N VAL A 230 -3.43 25.01 8.15
CA VAL A 230 -2.92 25.64 6.92
C VAL A 230 -1.78 26.61 7.25
N GLU A 231 -1.96 27.46 8.25
CA GLU A 231 -0.92 28.40 8.70
C GLU A 231 0.35 27.68 9.16
N ARG A 232 0.21 26.64 9.97
CA ARG A 232 1.36 25.83 10.44
C ARG A 232 2.08 25.12 9.29
N ALA A 233 1.33 24.53 8.36
CA ALA A 233 1.91 23.85 7.21
C ALA A 233 2.65 24.83 6.30
N ASN A 234 2.08 26.02 6.02
CA ASN A 234 2.74 27.05 5.25
C ASN A 234 3.98 27.60 5.97
N ALA A 235 3.95 27.76 7.29
CA ALA A 235 5.12 28.19 8.06
C ALA A 235 6.29 27.20 7.88
N VAL A 236 6.03 25.89 7.98
CA VAL A 236 7.05 24.86 7.73
C VAL A 236 7.53 24.92 6.27
N ALA A 237 6.62 25.02 5.30
CA ALA A 237 6.96 25.07 3.87
C ALA A 237 7.88 26.28 3.57
N HIS A 238 7.59 27.45 4.15
CA HIS A 238 8.43 28.65 4.04
C HIS A 238 9.81 28.45 4.69
N GLN A 239 9.83 27.91 5.91
CA GLN A 239 11.08 27.66 6.65
C GLN A 239 12.08 26.79 5.88
N ILE A 240 11.58 25.77 5.15
CA ILE A 240 12.42 24.82 4.41
C ILE A 240 12.57 25.19 2.92
N HIS A 241 12.07 26.35 2.50
CA HIS A 241 12.05 26.81 1.10
C HIS A 241 11.43 25.76 0.16
N ALA A 242 10.22 25.26 0.50
CA ALA A 242 9.51 24.23 -0.25
C ALA A 242 8.86 24.81 -1.51
N ASP A 243 9.66 25.18 -2.51
CA ASP A 243 9.16 25.72 -3.78
C ASP A 243 8.17 24.75 -4.45
N GLY A 244 7.01 25.28 -4.84
CA GLY A 244 5.93 24.52 -5.45
C GLY A 244 5.04 23.75 -4.47
N LEU A 245 5.15 24.01 -3.15
CA LEU A 245 4.26 23.50 -2.11
C LEU A 245 3.49 24.67 -1.48
N GLU A 246 2.17 24.61 -1.53
CA GLU A 246 1.26 25.61 -0.97
C GLU A 246 0.09 24.95 -0.25
N PHE A 247 -0.38 25.56 0.85
CA PHE A 247 -1.58 25.11 1.55
C PHE A 247 -2.61 26.26 1.57
N LYS A 248 -3.88 25.92 1.32
CA LYS A 248 -5.01 26.86 1.33
C LYS A 248 -6.15 26.38 2.19
N THR A 249 -6.76 27.30 2.90
CA THR A 249 -8.02 27.04 3.63
C THR A 249 -9.16 26.89 2.63
N GLY A 250 -9.89 25.79 2.73
CA GLY A 250 -11.02 25.55 1.83
C GLY A 250 -11.75 24.25 2.11
N ASP A 251 -12.99 24.19 1.65
CA ASP A 251 -13.81 22.98 1.64
C ASP A 251 -13.52 22.15 0.37
N ILE A 252 -13.51 20.83 0.50
CA ILE A 252 -13.19 19.90 -0.59
C ILE A 252 -14.12 20.07 -1.79
N ALA A 253 -15.42 20.33 -1.54
CA ALA A 253 -16.42 20.44 -2.60
C ALA A 253 -16.32 21.76 -3.37
N THR A 254 -15.91 22.85 -2.71
CA THR A 254 -16.05 24.21 -3.22
C THR A 254 -14.74 24.94 -3.44
N ALA A 255 -13.61 24.45 -2.93
CA ALA A 255 -12.31 25.10 -3.09
C ALA A 255 -11.98 25.37 -4.57
N ALA A 256 -11.48 26.56 -4.84
CA ALA A 256 -10.98 26.89 -6.17
C ALA A 256 -9.69 26.10 -6.46
N LEU A 257 -9.71 25.29 -7.51
CA LEU A 257 -8.59 24.46 -7.93
C LEU A 257 -8.15 24.85 -9.35
N PRO A 258 -6.84 24.90 -9.62
CA PRO A 258 -6.34 25.03 -10.99
C PRO A 258 -6.59 23.73 -11.78
N ALA A 259 -6.19 23.68 -13.05
CA ALA A 259 -6.08 22.41 -13.77
C ALA A 259 -5.09 21.50 -13.06
N LEU A 260 -5.45 20.22 -12.87
CA LEU A 260 -4.69 19.23 -12.12
C LEU A 260 -4.35 18.01 -12.97
N ASP A 261 -3.16 17.46 -12.77
CA ASP A 261 -2.77 16.14 -13.27
C ASP A 261 -3.22 15.02 -12.32
N GLY A 262 -3.28 15.31 -11.02
CA GLY A 262 -3.74 14.34 -10.03
C GLY A 262 -4.42 14.97 -8.82
N LEU A 263 -5.40 14.25 -8.27
CA LEU A 263 -6.14 14.62 -7.07
C LEU A 263 -6.06 13.49 -6.05
N ILE A 264 -5.73 13.83 -4.83
CA ILE A 264 -5.55 12.91 -3.71
C ILE A 264 -6.46 13.34 -2.56
N ALA A 265 -7.14 12.38 -1.89
CA ALA A 265 -7.98 12.65 -0.72
C ALA A 265 -7.97 11.43 0.22
N LEU A 266 -6.96 11.35 1.10
CA LEU A 266 -6.77 10.20 1.99
C LEU A 266 -7.45 10.34 3.35
N HIS A 267 -7.90 11.53 3.71
CA HIS A 267 -8.53 11.82 5.00
C HIS A 267 -9.91 12.48 4.88
N ALA A 268 -10.53 12.35 3.71
CA ALA A 268 -11.87 12.85 3.46
C ALA A 268 -12.92 11.87 3.98
N CYS A 269 -13.71 12.26 4.98
CA CYS A 269 -14.74 11.41 5.58
C CYS A 269 -16.09 11.56 4.89
N ASN A 270 -16.83 10.45 4.75
CA ASN A 270 -18.20 10.36 4.25
C ASN A 270 -18.35 10.97 2.83
N THR A 271 -19.28 11.88 2.64
CA THR A 271 -19.56 12.58 1.36
C THR A 271 -18.38 13.41 0.85
N ALA A 272 -17.41 13.76 1.69
CA ALA A 272 -16.20 14.45 1.27
C ALA A 272 -15.30 13.59 0.35
N THR A 273 -15.32 12.27 0.50
CA THR A 273 -14.66 11.34 -0.47
C THR A 273 -15.32 11.45 -1.84
N ASP A 274 -16.66 11.43 -1.89
CA ASP A 274 -17.42 11.53 -3.14
C ASP A 274 -17.24 12.92 -3.78
N ALA A 275 -17.20 13.98 -2.96
CA ALA A 275 -16.90 15.34 -3.44
C ALA A 275 -15.50 15.42 -4.06
N ALA A 276 -14.49 14.79 -3.43
CA ALA A 276 -13.13 14.73 -4.00
C ALA A 276 -13.10 13.99 -5.34
N ILE A 277 -13.80 12.85 -5.45
CA ILE A 277 -13.94 12.12 -6.72
C ILE A 277 -14.60 13.01 -7.78
N LEU A 278 -15.72 13.66 -7.46
CA LEU A 278 -16.42 14.57 -8.38
C LEU A 278 -15.50 15.71 -8.87
N ARG A 279 -14.72 16.29 -7.96
CA ARG A 279 -13.74 17.34 -8.33
C ARG A 279 -12.66 16.81 -9.26
N GLY A 280 -12.12 15.61 -8.98
CA GLY A 280 -11.15 14.95 -9.84
C GLY A 280 -11.70 14.67 -11.25
N LEU A 281 -12.96 14.21 -11.33
CA LEU A 281 -13.66 13.99 -12.59
C LEU A 281 -13.90 15.30 -13.35
N GLN A 282 -14.39 16.35 -12.69
CA GLN A 282 -14.62 17.66 -13.29
C GLN A 282 -13.34 18.27 -13.89
N LEU A 283 -12.23 18.12 -13.20
CA LEU A 283 -10.92 18.62 -13.62
C LEU A 283 -10.19 17.67 -14.59
N ARG A 284 -10.79 16.51 -14.90
CA ARG A 284 -10.19 15.47 -15.77
C ARG A 284 -8.78 15.06 -15.30
N ALA A 285 -8.60 14.95 -13.97
CA ALA A 285 -7.32 14.56 -13.40
C ALA A 285 -6.91 13.17 -13.92
N ARG A 286 -5.66 13.01 -14.33
CA ARG A 286 -5.14 11.72 -14.85
C ARG A 286 -5.07 10.65 -13.77
N LEU A 287 -4.90 11.06 -12.52
CA LEU A 287 -4.86 10.22 -11.33
C LEU A 287 -5.81 10.75 -10.27
N ILE A 288 -6.69 9.91 -9.76
CA ILE A 288 -7.53 10.19 -8.60
C ILE A 288 -7.26 9.11 -7.56
N VAL A 289 -6.88 9.51 -6.32
CA VAL A 289 -6.59 8.57 -5.23
C VAL A 289 -7.38 8.97 -4.00
N VAL A 290 -8.22 8.07 -3.50
CA VAL A 290 -9.00 8.32 -2.29
C VAL A 290 -8.88 7.15 -1.30
N ALA A 291 -8.98 7.45 0.00
CA ALA A 291 -9.06 6.43 1.04
C ALA A 291 -10.39 6.61 1.80
N PRO A 292 -11.45 5.92 1.38
CA PRO A 292 -12.77 6.02 1.99
C PRO A 292 -12.76 5.41 3.40
N CYS A 293 -13.30 6.15 4.37
CA CYS A 293 -13.39 5.67 5.75
C CYS A 293 -14.84 5.56 6.27
N CYS A 294 -15.81 6.18 5.60
CA CYS A 294 -17.21 6.23 6.02
C CYS A 294 -18.15 5.93 4.86
N HIS A 295 -19.23 5.17 5.14
CA HIS A 295 -20.14 4.63 4.13
C HIS A 295 -21.60 4.80 4.56
N LYS A 296 -21.91 5.94 5.23
CA LYS A 296 -23.22 6.16 5.87
C LYS A 296 -24.32 6.51 4.88
N GLU A 297 -24.00 6.97 3.66
CA GLU A 297 -24.97 7.46 2.69
C GLU A 297 -25.92 6.36 2.20
N ILE A 298 -25.37 5.22 1.78
CA ILE A 298 -26.22 4.16 1.21
C ILE A 298 -26.79 3.20 2.24
N ARG A 299 -26.23 3.12 3.44
CA ARG A 299 -26.67 2.19 4.48
C ARG A 299 -28.17 2.25 4.78
N PRO A 300 -28.82 3.42 4.92
CA PRO A 300 -30.28 3.50 5.13
C PRO A 300 -31.10 3.04 3.93
N GLN A 301 -30.52 3.02 2.74
CA GLN A 301 -31.19 2.65 1.50
C GLN A 301 -31.08 1.16 1.17
N LEU A 302 -30.12 0.45 1.79
CA LEU A 302 -29.84 -0.94 1.47
C LEU A 302 -31.04 -1.83 1.75
N LYS A 303 -31.62 -2.39 0.70
CA LYS A 303 -32.54 -3.52 0.81
C LYS A 303 -31.73 -4.79 1.09
N HIS A 304 -32.36 -5.71 1.80
CA HIS A 304 -31.76 -7.01 2.07
C HIS A 304 -32.31 -8.01 1.05
N PRO A 305 -31.61 -8.27 -0.08
CA PRO A 305 -32.04 -9.26 -1.07
C PRO A 305 -32.28 -10.62 -0.42
N ALA A 306 -33.28 -11.36 -0.88
CA ALA A 306 -33.76 -12.59 -0.21
C ALA A 306 -32.63 -13.58 0.20
N PRO A 307 -31.62 -13.89 -0.63
CA PRO A 307 -30.53 -14.78 -0.20
C PRO A 307 -29.65 -14.22 0.90
N LEU A 308 -29.52 -12.87 1.03
CA LEU A 308 -28.66 -12.19 1.99
C LEU A 308 -29.42 -11.73 3.25
N ALA A 309 -30.75 -11.66 3.22
CA ALA A 309 -31.57 -11.14 4.31
C ALA A 309 -31.29 -11.82 5.67
N PRO A 310 -31.12 -13.16 5.76
CA PRO A 310 -30.80 -13.81 7.04
C PRO A 310 -29.45 -13.39 7.63
N VAL A 311 -28.49 -12.97 6.80
CA VAL A 311 -27.16 -12.51 7.21
C VAL A 311 -27.21 -11.03 7.55
N LEU A 312 -27.84 -10.21 6.71
CA LEU A 312 -27.89 -8.76 6.84
C LEU A 312 -28.80 -8.26 7.97
N ARG A 313 -29.63 -9.13 8.56
CA ARG A 313 -30.35 -8.82 9.81
C ARG A 313 -29.42 -8.44 10.97
N HIS A 314 -28.15 -8.87 10.93
CA HIS A 314 -27.15 -8.51 11.90
C HIS A 314 -26.51 -7.17 11.51
N GLY A 315 -26.65 -6.14 12.37
CA GLY A 315 -26.20 -4.77 12.09
C GLY A 315 -24.74 -4.65 11.66
N ILE A 316 -23.82 -5.47 12.22
CA ILE A 316 -22.42 -5.49 11.83
C ILE A 316 -22.22 -6.00 10.39
N MET A 317 -23.04 -6.95 9.95
CA MET A 317 -22.96 -7.48 8.58
C MET A 317 -23.53 -6.47 7.58
N ALA A 318 -24.62 -5.80 7.94
CA ALA A 318 -25.17 -4.69 7.14
C ALA A 318 -24.19 -3.53 7.01
N GLU A 319 -23.44 -3.20 8.08
CA GLU A 319 -22.38 -2.18 8.03
C GLU A 319 -21.26 -2.57 7.04
N ARG A 320 -20.70 -3.77 7.18
CA ARG A 320 -19.66 -4.27 6.26
C ARG A 320 -20.14 -4.34 4.81
N MET A 321 -21.41 -4.73 4.60
CA MET A 321 -22.01 -4.74 3.27
C MET A 321 -22.11 -3.31 2.71
N SER A 322 -22.52 -2.33 3.53
CA SER A 322 -22.59 -0.94 3.07
C SER A 322 -21.23 -0.38 2.69
N GLU A 323 -20.16 -0.75 3.40
CA GLU A 323 -18.79 -0.38 3.05
C GLU A 323 -18.41 -0.94 1.67
N TRP A 324 -18.55 -2.25 1.51
CA TRP A 324 -18.21 -2.95 0.27
C TRP A 324 -19.01 -2.43 -0.94
N VAL A 325 -20.34 -2.25 -0.78
CA VAL A 325 -21.21 -1.77 -1.87
C VAL A 325 -20.90 -0.32 -2.23
N THR A 326 -20.64 0.56 -1.24
CA THR A 326 -20.29 1.96 -1.51
C THR A 326 -19.01 2.06 -2.31
N ASP A 327 -17.94 1.34 -1.92
CA ASP A 327 -16.66 1.41 -2.61
C ASP A 327 -16.72 0.76 -3.99
N GLY A 328 -17.51 -0.30 -4.15
CA GLY A 328 -17.82 -0.87 -5.47
C GLY A 328 -18.55 0.12 -6.39
N LEU A 329 -19.54 0.87 -5.86
CA LEU A 329 -20.24 1.90 -6.63
C LEU A 329 -19.33 3.08 -7.01
N ARG A 330 -18.39 3.46 -6.13
CA ARG A 330 -17.35 4.48 -6.42
C ARG A 330 -16.42 4.03 -7.54
N ALA A 331 -15.92 2.79 -7.46
CA ALA A 331 -15.08 2.22 -8.50
C ALA A 331 -15.81 2.19 -9.86
N LEU A 332 -17.02 1.65 -9.89
CA LEU A 332 -17.83 1.59 -11.11
C LEU A 332 -18.20 2.98 -11.67
N ALA A 333 -18.38 3.99 -10.80
CA ALA A 333 -18.60 5.37 -11.26
C ALA A 333 -17.36 5.95 -11.97
N LEU A 334 -16.18 5.71 -11.42
CA LEU A 334 -14.90 6.10 -12.03
C LEU A 334 -14.64 5.35 -13.34
N GLU A 335 -14.93 4.05 -13.38
CA GLU A 335 -14.82 3.25 -14.60
C GLU A 335 -15.81 3.71 -15.68
N ALA A 336 -17.04 4.05 -15.28
CA ALA A 336 -18.03 4.64 -16.20
C ALA A 336 -17.57 5.99 -16.76
N ALA A 337 -16.73 6.72 -16.01
CA ALA A 337 -16.09 7.96 -16.46
C ALA A 337 -14.81 7.74 -17.29
N GLY A 338 -14.41 6.49 -17.60
CA GLY A 338 -13.28 6.16 -18.47
C GLY A 338 -11.95 5.91 -17.74
N TYR A 339 -11.98 5.72 -16.42
CA TYR A 339 -10.80 5.38 -15.62
C TYR A 339 -10.65 3.86 -15.47
N GLU A 340 -9.43 3.41 -15.30
CA GLU A 340 -9.10 2.09 -14.77
C GLU A 340 -8.97 2.20 -13.25
N THR A 341 -9.66 1.37 -12.48
CA THR A 341 -9.63 1.42 -11.02
C THR A 341 -8.80 0.31 -10.41
N LYS A 342 -8.18 0.62 -9.27
CA LYS A 342 -7.46 -0.32 -8.42
C LYS A 342 -7.91 -0.13 -6.98
N LEU A 343 -8.33 -1.22 -6.33
CA LEU A 343 -8.71 -1.27 -4.92
C LEU A 343 -7.69 -2.12 -4.18
N PHE A 344 -7.09 -1.58 -3.12
CA PHE A 344 -6.07 -2.29 -2.34
C PHE A 344 -5.96 -1.74 -0.92
N GLU A 345 -5.37 -2.50 -0.01
CA GLU A 345 -5.12 -2.06 1.37
C GLU A 345 -3.86 -1.18 1.42
N PHE A 346 -3.99 -0.04 2.12
CA PHE A 346 -2.93 0.97 2.24
C PHE A 346 -1.94 0.68 3.38
N VAL A 347 -2.42 0.16 4.51
CA VAL A 347 -1.61 -0.19 5.69
C VAL A 347 -2.11 -1.52 6.21
N ALA A 348 -1.22 -2.35 6.77
CA ALA A 348 -1.63 -3.61 7.37
C ALA A 348 -2.76 -3.39 8.40
N SER A 349 -3.78 -4.26 8.36
CA SER A 349 -5.03 -4.14 9.11
C SER A 349 -4.88 -4.12 10.65
N GLU A 350 -3.68 -4.39 11.16
CA GLU A 350 -3.36 -4.39 12.59
C GLU A 350 -3.52 -3.00 13.25
N HIS A 351 -3.47 -1.92 12.47
CA HIS A 351 -3.48 -0.55 12.99
C HIS A 351 -4.78 0.22 12.73
N THR A 352 -5.55 -0.14 11.71
CA THR A 352 -6.85 0.48 11.41
C THR A 352 -7.75 -0.48 10.60
N PRO A 353 -9.01 -0.67 11.02
CA PRO A 353 -9.95 -1.52 10.30
C PRO A 353 -10.42 -0.90 8.97
N LYS A 354 -10.09 0.37 8.69
CA LYS A 354 -10.50 1.12 7.49
C LYS A 354 -9.26 1.64 6.78
N ASN A 355 -8.66 0.78 5.96
CA ASN A 355 -7.39 1.01 5.27
C ASN A 355 -7.47 0.80 3.75
N LEU A 356 -8.68 0.80 3.19
CA LEU A 356 -8.88 0.65 1.76
C LEU A 356 -8.47 1.93 1.02
N MET A 357 -7.76 1.77 -0.09
CA MET A 357 -7.45 2.84 -1.05
C MET A 357 -8.05 2.50 -2.40
N LEU A 358 -8.71 3.48 -3.00
CA LEU A 358 -9.21 3.44 -4.37
C LEU A 358 -8.39 4.41 -5.21
N ALA A 359 -7.65 3.87 -6.17
CA ALA A 359 -6.92 4.63 -7.17
C ALA A 359 -7.58 4.49 -8.54
N ALA A 360 -7.71 5.59 -9.27
CA ALA A 360 -8.30 5.64 -10.61
C ALA A 360 -7.36 6.35 -11.58
N LEU A 361 -7.03 5.67 -12.68
CA LEU A 361 -6.10 6.12 -13.70
C LEU A 361 -6.86 6.34 -15.02
N TRP A 362 -6.77 7.52 -15.60
CA TRP A 362 -7.42 7.84 -16.86
C TRP A 362 -6.90 6.96 -18.02
N LYS A 363 -7.80 6.25 -18.70
CA LYS A 363 -7.50 5.39 -19.86
C LYS A 363 -8.32 5.75 -21.12
N GLY A 364 -9.47 6.40 -20.94
CA GLY A 364 -10.30 6.87 -22.05
C GLY A 364 -10.99 5.77 -22.88
N SER A 365 -11.40 4.64 -22.27
CA SER A 365 -12.03 3.52 -22.96
C SER A 365 -13.56 3.62 -22.94
N GLU A 366 -14.18 4.03 -24.07
CA GLU A 366 -15.66 4.11 -24.22
C GLU A 366 -16.38 2.79 -23.95
N LYS A 367 -15.85 1.70 -24.49
CA LYS A 367 -16.48 0.37 -24.33
C LYS A 367 -16.49 -0.07 -22.87
N ALA A 368 -15.40 0.13 -22.15
CA ALA A 368 -15.32 -0.18 -20.73
C ALA A 368 -16.28 0.69 -19.91
N SER A 369 -16.36 1.98 -20.22
CA SER A 369 -17.27 2.94 -19.56
C SER A 369 -18.74 2.53 -19.68
N ALA A 370 -19.20 2.10 -20.84
CA ALA A 370 -20.59 1.66 -21.04
C ALA A 370 -20.93 0.39 -20.23
N ILE A 371 -19.98 -0.53 -20.13
CA ILE A 371 -20.14 -1.77 -19.32
C ILE A 371 -20.22 -1.40 -17.83
N ALA A 372 -19.29 -0.59 -17.33
CA ALA A 372 -19.25 -0.18 -15.95
C ALA A 372 -20.51 0.61 -15.52
N ALA A 373 -21.01 1.51 -16.37
CA ALA A 373 -22.26 2.23 -16.15
C ALA A 373 -23.46 1.27 -15.95
N ARG A 374 -23.55 0.25 -16.80
CA ARG A 374 -24.60 -0.79 -16.69
C ARG A 374 -24.44 -1.60 -15.40
N GLN A 375 -23.23 -2.02 -15.08
CA GLN A 375 -22.95 -2.81 -13.87
C GLN A 375 -23.24 -2.00 -12.60
N ARG A 376 -22.91 -0.70 -12.60
CA ARG A 376 -23.24 0.21 -11.51
C ARG A 376 -24.75 0.30 -11.29
N GLN A 377 -25.53 0.43 -12.38
CA GLN A 377 -26.99 0.49 -12.30
C GLN A 377 -27.58 -0.83 -11.78
N GLN A 378 -27.11 -1.97 -12.26
CA GLN A 378 -27.53 -3.30 -11.80
C GLN A 378 -27.23 -3.49 -10.30
N LEU A 379 -26.06 -3.04 -9.82
CA LEU A 379 -25.73 -3.13 -8.40
C LEU A 379 -26.64 -2.25 -7.54
N LYS A 380 -26.97 -1.04 -8.00
CA LYS A 380 -27.94 -0.16 -7.33
C LYS A 380 -29.33 -0.80 -7.25
N GLU A 381 -29.82 -1.35 -8.35
CA GLU A 381 -31.11 -2.03 -8.43
C GLU A 381 -31.17 -3.24 -7.50
N PHE A 382 -30.12 -4.07 -7.50
CA PHE A 382 -30.05 -5.27 -6.66
C PHE A 382 -30.14 -4.94 -5.17
N PHE A 383 -29.49 -3.88 -4.70
CA PHE A 383 -29.53 -3.43 -3.32
C PHE A 383 -30.60 -2.38 -3.03
N GLY A 384 -31.37 -1.96 -4.04
CA GLY A 384 -32.45 -0.98 -3.92
C GLY A 384 -31.99 0.43 -3.61
N ILE A 385 -30.76 0.78 -3.98
CA ILE A 385 -30.16 2.08 -3.76
C ILE A 385 -30.74 3.07 -4.76
N GLN A 386 -31.42 4.11 -4.24
CA GLN A 386 -32.07 5.13 -5.07
C GLN A 386 -31.09 6.22 -5.48
N ARG A 387 -30.24 6.66 -4.54
CA ARG A 387 -29.32 7.78 -4.73
C ARG A 387 -27.95 7.51 -4.13
N GLN A 388 -26.91 7.96 -4.84
CA GLN A 388 -25.54 8.01 -4.36
C GLN A 388 -24.89 9.30 -4.87
N ALA A 389 -24.04 9.93 -4.07
CA ALA A 389 -23.43 11.24 -4.37
C ALA A 389 -22.79 11.34 -5.78
N LEU A 390 -22.24 10.23 -6.30
CA LEU A 390 -21.65 10.16 -7.64
C LEU A 390 -22.68 9.97 -8.76
N ASP A 391 -23.99 9.98 -8.50
CA ASP A 391 -25.01 9.98 -9.57
C ASP A 391 -24.99 11.30 -10.36
N ASP A 392 -24.52 12.38 -9.72
CA ASP A 392 -24.35 13.69 -10.34
C ASP A 392 -22.98 13.82 -11.05
N ALA A 393 -22.19 12.73 -11.13
CA ALA A 393 -20.92 12.73 -11.85
C ALA A 393 -21.16 13.06 -13.34
N PRO A 394 -20.34 13.95 -13.93
CA PRO A 394 -20.46 14.26 -15.34
C PRO A 394 -20.33 12.97 -16.15
N ASN A 395 -21.38 12.61 -16.90
CA ASN A 395 -21.28 11.61 -17.95
C ASN A 395 -20.37 12.19 -19.02
N PHE A 396 -19.08 11.90 -18.93
CA PHE A 396 -18.16 12.22 -20.02
C PHE A 396 -18.51 11.31 -21.20
N ARG A 397 -19.50 11.74 -22.00
CA ARG A 397 -19.54 11.35 -23.39
C ARG A 397 -18.19 11.80 -23.94
N LEU A 398 -17.44 10.84 -24.43
CA LEU A 398 -16.13 11.05 -25.06
C LEU A 398 -16.33 11.91 -26.34
N GLU A 399 -16.66 13.18 -26.17
CA GLU A 399 -16.38 14.13 -27.21
C GLU A 399 -14.86 14.21 -27.30
N GLN A 400 -14.35 13.89 -28.48
CA GLN A 400 -12.94 13.83 -28.85
C GLN A 400 -12.23 15.18 -28.63
N THR A 401 -11.92 15.50 -27.38
CA THR A 401 -10.97 16.56 -27.09
C THR A 401 -9.87 15.93 -26.24
N ALA A 402 -8.73 15.75 -26.90
CA ALA A 402 -7.48 15.33 -26.26
C ALA A 402 -7.24 16.07 -24.92
N PRO A 403 -6.57 15.43 -23.94
CA PRO A 403 -6.11 16.15 -22.76
C PRO A 403 -5.40 17.42 -23.21
N ILE A 404 -5.61 18.52 -22.47
CA ILE A 404 -5.11 19.87 -22.78
C ILE A 404 -3.56 19.95 -22.86
N HIS A 405 -2.87 18.84 -22.77
CA HIS A 405 -1.43 18.74 -22.99
C HIS A 405 -1.13 17.95 -24.26
N PRO A 406 -0.56 18.59 -25.30
CA PRO A 406 -0.13 17.89 -26.49
C PRO A 406 0.92 16.86 -26.11
N LYS A 407 0.78 15.66 -26.65
CA LYS A 407 1.88 14.70 -26.75
C LYS A 407 3.00 15.42 -27.52
N THR A 408 4.07 15.78 -26.85
CA THR A 408 5.33 15.99 -27.57
C THR A 408 6.05 14.67 -27.61
N LEU A 409 6.32 14.25 -28.83
CA LEU A 409 7.17 13.15 -29.27
C LEU A 409 8.53 13.15 -28.56
#